data_5168122960ad4f94044fda4aa03146b4
#
_entry.id   5168122960ad4f94044fda4aa03146b4
#
_cell.length_a   1.000
_cell.length_b   1.000
_cell.length_c   1.000
_cell.angle_alpha   90.00
_cell.angle_beta   90.00
_cell.angle_gamma   90.00
#
_symmetry.space_group_name_H-M   'P 1'
#
loop_
_entity.id
_entity.type
_entity.pdbx_description
1 polymer ?
#
loop_
_entity_poly.entity_id
_entity_poly.type
_entity_poly.pdbx_seq_one_letter_code
_entity_poly.pdbx_strand_id
1 'polypeptide(L)'
;MSKSSKDLLEFWEDQMKLSHTSSNYFFRKSPSHYHMMLIVMNSYKLNENLSVEELKTRLFKTSRPKSALMIKEACDKDFFYLEKTGNDHRKKYVLPTQNFINEFNEYLKTLKNLSF
;
A
#
# COMPACT_ATOMS: atom_id res chain seq x y z
N MET A 1 5.46 -15.44 -24.20
CA MET A 1 6.56 -14.84 -24.90
C MET A 1 7.74 -14.63 -23.97
N SER A 2 8.92 -15.02 -24.42
CA SER A 2 10.13 -14.96 -23.60
C SER A 2 10.46 -13.54 -23.13
N LYS A 3 10.14 -12.53 -23.93
CA LYS A 3 10.39 -11.13 -23.61
C LYS A 3 9.60 -10.68 -22.38
N SER A 4 8.33 -11.08 -22.28
CA SER A 4 7.48 -10.73 -21.13
C SER A 4 8.00 -11.36 -19.84
N SER A 5 8.42 -12.61 -19.89
CA SER A 5 8.99 -13.29 -18.73
C SER A 5 10.30 -12.64 -18.29
N LYS A 6 11.13 -12.26 -19.24
CA LYS A 6 12.38 -11.56 -18.94
C LYS A 6 12.12 -10.20 -18.28
N ASP A 7 11.18 -9.44 -18.81
CA ASP A 7 10.83 -8.13 -18.28
C ASP A 7 10.31 -8.24 -16.84
N LEU A 8 9.47 -9.23 -16.58
CA LEU A 8 8.97 -9.48 -15.22
C LEU A 8 10.10 -9.86 -14.26
N LEU A 9 11.01 -10.72 -14.71
CA LEU A 9 12.13 -11.13 -13.87
C LEU A 9 13.01 -9.93 -13.52
N GLU A 10 13.37 -9.13 -14.51
CA GLU A 10 14.21 -7.94 -14.29
C GLU A 10 13.51 -6.94 -13.36
N PHE A 11 12.21 -6.72 -13.59
CA PHE A 11 11.41 -5.84 -12.73
C PHE A 11 11.46 -6.31 -11.27
N TRP A 12 11.21 -7.60 -11.05
CA TRP A 12 11.19 -8.14 -9.69
C TRP A 12 12.56 -8.06 -9.02
N GLU A 13 13.62 -8.36 -9.76
CA GLU A 13 14.97 -8.27 -9.22
C GLU A 13 15.33 -6.83 -8.84
N ASP A 14 14.91 -5.85 -9.65
CA ASP A 14 15.10 -4.45 -9.32
C ASP A 14 14.33 -4.05 -8.07
N GLN A 15 13.11 -4.58 -7.88
CA GLN A 15 12.34 -4.34 -6.67
C GLN A 15 13.05 -4.91 -5.43
N MET A 16 13.67 -6.06 -5.57
CA MET A 16 14.38 -6.70 -4.45
C MET A 16 15.63 -5.94 -4.03
N LYS A 17 16.19 -5.12 -4.90
CA LYS A 17 17.36 -4.30 -4.58
C LYS A 17 17.03 -3.00 -3.84
N LEU A 18 15.74 -2.67 -3.72
CA LEU A 18 15.33 -1.44 -3.06
C LEU A 18 15.64 -1.47 -1.57
N SER A 19 15.84 -0.27 -1.01
CA SER A 19 16.16 -0.11 0.40
C SER A 19 15.09 -0.71 1.32
N HIS A 20 15.51 -1.24 2.47
CA HIS A 20 14.60 -1.74 3.51
C HIS A 20 13.68 -0.65 4.05
N THR A 21 14.01 0.62 3.84
CA THR A 21 13.18 1.74 4.27
C THR A 21 12.14 2.15 3.24
N SER A 22 12.18 1.57 2.03
CA SER A 22 11.22 1.93 0.99
C SER A 22 9.84 1.32 1.26
N SER A 23 8.81 2.00 0.76
CA SER A 23 7.45 1.48 0.85
C SER A 23 7.30 0.16 0.10
N ASN A 24 7.99 0.02 -1.03
CA ASN A 24 7.93 -1.20 -1.81
C ASN A 24 8.45 -2.41 -1.03
N TYR A 25 9.49 -2.22 -0.21
CA TYR A 25 9.98 -3.28 0.65
C TYR A 25 8.92 -3.66 1.70
N PHE A 26 8.35 -2.66 2.36
CA PHE A 26 7.36 -2.89 3.42
C PHE A 26 6.12 -3.61 2.88
N PHE A 27 5.56 -3.12 1.77
CA PHE A 27 4.29 -3.64 1.26
C PHE A 27 4.41 -4.97 0.52
N ARG A 28 5.60 -5.48 0.28
CA ARG A 28 5.74 -6.82 -0.27
C ARG A 28 6.12 -7.89 0.75
N LYS A 29 6.09 -7.54 2.06
CA LYS A 29 6.36 -8.53 3.12
C LYS A 29 5.43 -9.72 3.07
N SER A 30 4.19 -9.49 2.69
CA SER A 30 3.20 -10.55 2.56
C SER A 30 2.13 -10.13 1.58
N PRO A 31 1.32 -11.08 1.07
CA PRO A 31 0.16 -10.72 0.24
C PRO A 31 -0.79 -9.75 0.92
N SER A 32 -0.97 -9.86 2.25
CA SER A 32 -1.86 -8.96 2.99
C SER A 32 -1.32 -7.55 3.07
N HIS A 33 0.00 -7.38 3.20
CA HIS A 33 0.61 -6.05 3.15
C HIS A 33 0.38 -5.38 1.79
N TYR A 34 0.56 -6.14 0.72
CA TYR A 34 0.34 -5.63 -0.63
C TYR A 34 -1.14 -5.29 -0.84
N HIS A 35 -2.03 -6.15 -0.38
CA HIS A 35 -3.48 -5.94 -0.44
C HIS A 35 -3.87 -4.64 0.28
N MET A 36 -3.32 -4.42 1.48
CA MET A 36 -3.57 -3.19 2.23
C MET A 36 -3.17 -1.95 1.43
N MET A 37 -1.99 -1.98 0.81
CA MET A 37 -1.52 -0.90 -0.04
C MET A 37 -2.52 -0.59 -1.16
N LEU A 38 -2.97 -1.63 -1.84
CA LEU A 38 -3.89 -1.48 -2.97
C LEU A 38 -5.23 -0.90 -2.53
N ILE A 39 -5.76 -1.35 -1.40
CA ILE A 39 -7.04 -0.84 -0.88
C ILE A 39 -6.92 0.66 -0.58
N VAL A 40 -5.88 1.04 0.14
CA VAL A 40 -5.69 2.44 0.54
C VAL A 40 -5.51 3.34 -0.68
N MET A 41 -4.66 2.92 -1.62
CA MET A 41 -4.40 3.73 -2.81
C MET A 41 -5.59 3.81 -3.75
N ASN A 42 -6.34 2.71 -3.88
CA ASN A 42 -7.54 2.72 -4.71
C ASN A 42 -8.60 3.69 -4.13
N SER A 43 -8.83 3.62 -2.82
CA SER A 43 -9.78 4.53 -2.17
C SER A 43 -9.33 5.98 -2.31
N TYR A 44 -8.04 6.24 -2.11
CA TYR A 44 -7.50 7.58 -2.26
C TYR A 44 -7.74 8.14 -3.67
N LYS A 45 -7.42 7.35 -4.70
CA LYS A 45 -7.55 7.81 -6.09
C LYS A 45 -9.01 7.98 -6.52
N LEU A 46 -9.92 7.28 -5.88
CA LEU A 46 -11.36 7.43 -6.14
C LEU A 46 -12.02 8.48 -5.25
N ASN A 47 -11.24 9.17 -4.43
CA ASN A 47 -11.75 10.15 -3.46
C ASN A 47 -12.78 9.56 -2.50
N GLU A 48 -12.59 8.30 -2.13
CA GLU A 48 -13.46 7.62 -1.17
C GLU A 48 -12.83 7.69 0.21
N ASN A 49 -13.67 7.90 1.23
CA ASN A 49 -13.21 7.89 2.62
C ASN A 49 -13.08 6.43 3.09
N LEU A 50 -11.88 6.05 3.50
CA LEU A 50 -11.61 4.70 3.99
C LEU A 50 -11.33 4.77 5.49
N SER A 51 -12.26 4.26 6.30
CA SER A 51 -12.03 4.23 7.75
C SER A 51 -11.09 3.09 8.13
N VAL A 52 -10.47 3.21 9.30
CA VAL A 52 -9.60 2.17 9.84
C VAL A 52 -10.39 0.86 10.00
N GLU A 53 -11.60 0.93 10.51
CA GLU A 53 -12.43 -0.26 10.71
C GLU A 53 -12.81 -0.92 9.37
N GLU A 54 -13.11 -0.12 8.38
CA GLU A 54 -13.42 -0.60 7.04
C GLU A 54 -12.20 -1.30 6.43
N LEU A 55 -11.03 -0.72 6.58
CA LEU A 55 -9.79 -1.33 6.09
C LEU A 55 -9.54 -2.68 6.74
N LYS A 56 -9.69 -2.75 8.08
CA LYS A 56 -9.54 -4.02 8.81
C LYS A 56 -10.50 -5.08 8.30
N THR A 57 -11.74 -4.70 8.00
CA THR A 57 -12.76 -5.62 7.50
C THR A 57 -12.39 -6.13 6.09
N ARG A 58 -11.87 -5.25 5.26
CA ARG A 58 -11.51 -5.60 3.88
C ARG A 58 -10.26 -6.47 3.80
N LEU A 59 -9.42 -6.47 4.84
CA LEU A 59 -8.24 -7.34 4.92
C LEU A 59 -8.63 -8.74 5.39
N PHE A 60 -9.35 -9.44 4.54
CA PHE A 60 -10.03 -10.69 4.91
C PHE A 60 -9.11 -11.88 5.18
N LYS A 61 -7.83 -11.78 4.84
CA LYS A 61 -6.84 -12.84 5.10
C LYS A 61 -6.02 -12.61 6.37
N THR A 62 -6.35 -11.58 7.14
CA THR A 62 -5.64 -11.28 8.39
C THR A 62 -6.63 -11.21 9.55
N SER A 63 -6.12 -11.50 10.76
CA SER A 63 -6.89 -11.27 11.97
C SER A 63 -6.97 -9.76 12.25
N ARG A 64 -7.95 -9.35 13.06
CA ARG A 64 -8.07 -7.92 13.41
C ARG A 64 -6.83 -7.41 14.15
N PRO A 65 -6.26 -8.12 15.14
CA PRO A 65 -5.03 -7.66 15.79
C PRO A 65 -3.88 -7.48 14.80
N LYS A 66 -3.72 -8.41 13.87
CA LYS A 66 -2.66 -8.32 12.86
C LYS A 66 -2.89 -7.14 11.92
N SER A 67 -4.14 -6.92 11.48
CA SER A 67 -4.49 -5.77 10.65
C SER A 67 -4.17 -4.46 11.35
N ALA A 68 -4.53 -4.36 12.64
CA ALA A 68 -4.25 -3.16 13.43
C ALA A 68 -2.74 -2.89 13.50
N LEU A 69 -1.94 -3.94 13.69
CA LEU A 69 -0.49 -3.80 13.73
C LEU A 69 0.08 -3.34 12.40
N MET A 70 -0.39 -3.92 11.30
CA MET A 70 0.05 -3.56 9.95
C MET A 70 -0.23 -2.09 9.64
N ILE A 71 -1.42 -1.61 10.01
CA ILE A 71 -1.80 -0.21 9.81
C ILE A 71 -0.89 0.69 10.65
N LYS A 72 -0.68 0.33 11.92
CA LYS A 72 0.20 1.09 12.80
C LYS A 72 1.62 1.18 12.26
N GLU A 73 2.16 0.06 11.77
CA GLU A 73 3.51 0.05 11.21
C GLU A 73 3.62 0.94 9.98
N ALA A 74 2.61 0.92 9.11
CA ALA A 74 2.60 1.80 7.93
C ALA A 74 2.58 3.27 8.33
N CYS A 75 1.84 3.61 9.39
CA CYS A 75 1.82 4.97 9.91
C CYS A 75 3.16 5.36 10.55
N ASP A 76 3.75 4.44 11.33
CA ASP A 76 5.03 4.68 11.98
C ASP A 76 6.16 4.90 10.95
N LYS A 77 6.05 4.28 9.78
CA LYS A 77 7.01 4.42 8.69
C LYS A 77 6.70 5.60 7.77
N ASP A 78 5.67 6.36 8.08
CA ASP A 78 5.26 7.54 7.31
C ASP A 78 4.77 7.21 5.89
N PHE A 79 4.17 6.04 5.72
CA PHE A 79 3.52 5.69 4.46
C PHE A 79 2.04 6.07 4.47
N PHE A 80 1.40 5.90 5.62
CA PHE A 80 0.00 6.28 5.85
C PHE A 80 -0.08 7.28 6.99
N TYR A 81 -1.21 7.99 7.06
CA TYR A 81 -1.56 8.77 8.25
C TYR A 81 -3.05 8.65 8.51
N LEU A 82 -3.43 8.91 9.75
CA LEU A 82 -4.83 8.81 10.17
C LEU A 82 -5.37 10.20 10.36
N GLU A 83 -6.58 10.45 9.85
CA GLU A 83 -7.24 11.73 9.94
C GLU A 83 -8.60 11.56 10.59
N LYS A 84 -8.88 12.38 11.60
CA LYS A 84 -10.20 12.47 12.22
C LYS A 84 -10.97 13.54 11.48
N THR A 85 -12.18 13.22 11.00
CA THR A 85 -13.00 14.18 10.28
C THR A 85 -14.38 14.28 10.88
N GLY A 86 -15.00 15.47 10.72
CA GLY A 86 -16.35 15.72 11.17
C GLY A 86 -16.47 15.74 12.68
N ASN A 87 -17.69 15.49 13.14
CA ASN A 87 -18.03 15.53 14.58
C ASN A 87 -17.82 14.19 15.30
N ASP A 88 -17.49 13.14 14.55
CA ASP A 88 -17.27 11.82 15.15
C ASP A 88 -15.79 11.60 15.40
N HIS A 89 -15.36 11.92 16.62
CA HIS A 89 -13.98 11.77 17.03
C HIS A 89 -13.51 10.33 17.14
N ARG A 90 -14.42 9.37 17.04
CA ARG A 90 -14.09 7.94 17.11
C ARG A 90 -13.66 7.39 15.77
N LYS A 91 -14.09 8.03 14.68
CA LYS A 91 -13.83 7.55 13.33
C LYS A 91 -12.56 8.19 12.79
N LYS A 92 -11.65 7.32 12.35
CA LYS A 92 -10.40 7.76 11.74
C LYS A 92 -10.34 7.22 10.32
N TYR A 93 -9.89 8.05 9.40
CA TYR A 93 -9.70 7.67 8.02
C TYR A 93 -8.22 7.45 7.73
N VAL A 94 -7.94 6.48 6.85
CA VAL A 94 -6.57 6.13 6.45
C VAL A 94 -6.28 6.83 5.14
N LEU A 95 -5.18 7.56 5.11
CA LEU A 95 -4.75 8.29 3.92
C LEU A 95 -3.28 8.02 3.66
N PRO A 96 -2.85 8.00 2.38
CA PRO A 96 -1.43 7.88 2.07
C PRO A 96 -0.73 9.22 2.24
N THR A 97 0.51 9.17 2.71
CA THR A 97 1.35 10.38 2.75
C THR A 97 1.78 10.77 1.35
N GLN A 98 2.18 12.03 1.17
CA GLN A 98 2.64 12.49 -0.13
C GLN A 98 3.87 11.71 -0.60
N ASN A 99 4.78 11.40 0.31
CA ASN A 99 5.97 10.59 -0.03
C ASN A 99 5.57 9.23 -0.57
N PHE A 100 4.62 8.57 0.08
CA PHE A 100 4.17 7.28 -0.39
C PHE A 100 3.43 7.38 -1.73
N ILE A 101 2.59 8.41 -1.91
CA ILE A 101 1.92 8.63 -3.19
C ILE A 101 2.93 8.71 -4.32
N ASN A 102 4.02 9.45 -4.12
CA ASN A 102 5.07 9.59 -5.12
C ASN A 102 5.74 8.25 -5.43
N GLU A 103 6.08 7.47 -4.40
CA GLU A 103 6.68 6.14 -4.58
C GLU A 103 5.74 5.18 -5.29
N PHE A 104 4.46 5.21 -4.94
CA PHE A 104 3.47 4.35 -5.57
C PHE A 104 3.28 4.70 -7.05
N ASN A 105 3.25 5.99 -7.37
CA ASN A 105 3.12 6.42 -8.76
C ASN A 105 4.33 5.99 -9.60
N GLU A 106 5.53 6.05 -9.03
CA GLU A 106 6.73 5.55 -9.70
C GLU A 106 6.66 4.03 -9.93
N TYR A 107 6.15 3.31 -8.93
CA TYR A 107 5.94 1.87 -9.04
C TYR A 107 4.97 1.54 -10.17
N LEU A 108 3.83 2.24 -10.24
CA LEU A 108 2.85 2.06 -11.32
C LEU A 108 3.45 2.35 -12.69
N LYS A 109 4.24 3.41 -12.78
CA LYS A 109 4.91 3.80 -14.03
C LYS A 109 5.84 2.69 -14.50
N THR A 110 6.60 2.10 -13.58
CA THR A 110 7.49 0.98 -13.89
C THR A 110 6.70 -0.22 -14.39
N LEU A 111 5.57 -0.54 -13.73
CA LEU A 111 4.71 -1.64 -14.16
C LEU A 111 4.15 -1.42 -15.56
N LYS A 112 3.71 -0.19 -15.85
CA LYS A 112 3.14 0.14 -17.17
C LYS A 112 4.16 0.02 -18.30
N ASN A 113 5.43 0.16 -18.00
CA ASN A 113 6.49 0.07 -18.99
C ASN A 113 6.87 -1.36 -19.33
N LEU A 114 6.30 -2.35 -18.64
CA LEU A 114 6.54 -3.74 -18.95
C LEU A 114 5.80 -4.12 -20.24
N SER A 115 6.48 -4.90 -21.08
CA SER A 115 5.89 -5.38 -22.33
C SER A 115 5.18 -6.70 -22.12
N PHE A 116 3.89 -6.71 -22.22
CA PHE A 116 3.09 -7.92 -22.11
C PHE A 116 2.37 -8.25 -23.41
#